data_86e75d806f06a748c25fb4154341a8d8
#
_entry.id   86e75d806f06a748c25fb4154341a8d8
#
_cell.length_a   1.000
_cell.length_b   1.000
_cell.length_c   1.000
_cell.angle_alpha   90.00
_cell.angle_beta   90.00
_cell.angle_gamma   90.00
#
_symmetry.space_group_name_H-M   'P 1'
#
loop_
_entity.id
_entity.type
_entity.pdbx_description
1 polymer ?
#
loop_
_entity_poly.entity_id
_entity_poly.type
_entity_poly.pdbx_seq_one_letter_code
_entity_poly.pdbx_strand_id
1 'polypeptide(L)'
;MNYKHPNLFVMIPYEERNRVSGYFDLSVVGEEYAKLLGDLTDELSTYAVSKNDVGENAVIIPILRAGMSMSNRLTKRLPKADVARISMRRNLHTLKPFVAWDEFEQIKEPESKRVFITDPALATAGSILKTLEHMKKYGFKDENVVIMAMFGCQSGIERIFKEHPEVKLFLVHMADGIREDGYLLPYNGDTGDRLYGVRENESWIVKLSATGYQRRLQR
;
A
#
# COMPACT_ATOMS: atom_id res chain seq x y z
N MET A 1 13.38 -8.33 -15.62
CA MET A 1 12.56 -7.11 -15.73
C MET A 1 13.45 -5.90 -15.47
N ASN A 2 13.52 -4.94 -16.42
CA ASN A 2 14.46 -3.79 -16.35
C ASN A 2 13.73 -2.44 -16.43
N TYR A 3 12.55 -2.31 -15.79
CA TYR A 3 11.93 -0.99 -15.70
C TYR A 3 12.77 -0.09 -14.79
N LYS A 4 13.18 1.05 -15.30
CA LYS A 4 14.01 2.04 -14.60
C LYS A 4 13.31 3.38 -14.61
N HIS A 5 13.20 4.00 -13.46
CA HIS A 5 12.73 5.37 -13.30
C HIS A 5 13.60 6.06 -12.23
N PRO A 6 13.97 7.34 -12.36
CA PRO A 6 14.83 8.02 -11.39
C PRO A 6 14.27 8.02 -9.97
N ASN A 7 12.95 7.98 -9.83
CA ASN A 7 12.25 7.96 -8.55
C ASN A 7 11.79 6.55 -8.10
N LEU A 8 12.23 5.48 -8.78
CA LEU A 8 11.99 4.09 -8.38
C LEU A 8 13.21 3.52 -7.67
N PHE A 9 13.01 3.03 -6.46
CA PHE A 9 14.03 2.44 -5.59
C PHE A 9 13.61 1.02 -5.22
N VAL A 10 14.32 0.01 -5.71
CA VAL A 10 14.09 -1.41 -5.39
C VAL A 10 15.19 -1.87 -4.46
N MET A 11 14.82 -2.34 -3.27
CA MET A 11 15.77 -2.70 -2.21
C MET A 11 16.46 -4.05 -2.49
N ILE A 12 15.68 -5.05 -2.89
CA ILE A 12 16.19 -6.39 -3.20
C ILE A 12 16.10 -6.61 -4.71
N PRO A 13 17.24 -6.74 -5.41
CA PRO A 13 17.25 -6.98 -6.85
C PRO A 13 16.67 -8.36 -7.19
N TYR A 14 16.29 -8.55 -8.45
CA TYR A 14 15.61 -9.78 -8.90
C TYR A 14 16.44 -11.06 -8.66
N GLU A 15 17.75 -10.96 -8.75
CA GLU A 15 18.69 -12.06 -8.54
C GLU A 15 18.69 -12.56 -7.08
N GLU A 16 18.29 -11.71 -6.14
CA GLU A 16 18.23 -12.01 -4.70
C GLU A 16 16.82 -12.36 -4.21
N ARG A 17 15.88 -12.65 -5.11
CA ARG A 17 14.46 -12.92 -4.77
C ARG A 17 14.23 -14.01 -3.71
N ASN A 18 15.19 -14.91 -3.51
CA ASN A 18 15.11 -15.94 -2.47
C ASN A 18 15.00 -15.34 -1.06
N ARG A 19 15.49 -14.11 -0.84
CA ARG A 19 15.38 -13.41 0.45
C ARG A 19 13.92 -13.09 0.82
N VAL A 20 13.03 -13.07 -0.14
CA VAL A 20 11.60 -12.76 0.05
C VAL A 20 10.68 -13.97 -0.16
N SER A 21 11.24 -15.17 -0.34
CA SER A 21 10.45 -16.39 -0.66
C SER A 21 9.39 -16.71 0.39
N GLY A 22 9.67 -16.53 1.69
CA GLY A 22 8.71 -16.76 2.76
C GLY A 22 7.48 -15.84 2.71
N TYR A 23 7.58 -14.68 2.06
CA TYR A 23 6.43 -13.80 1.85
C TYR A 23 5.35 -14.44 0.98
N PHE A 24 5.74 -15.34 0.07
CA PHE A 24 4.83 -16.03 -0.85
C PHE A 24 4.34 -17.38 -0.32
N ASP A 25 4.80 -17.81 0.84
CA ASP A 25 4.30 -19.01 1.50
C ASP A 25 2.95 -18.71 2.17
N LEU A 26 1.86 -19.25 1.60
CA LEU A 26 0.51 -19.01 2.07
C LEU A 26 0.19 -19.70 3.41
N SER A 27 1.01 -20.66 3.85
CA SER A 27 0.86 -21.28 5.16
C SER A 27 1.29 -20.35 6.31
N VAL A 28 2.16 -19.37 6.01
CA VAL A 28 2.60 -18.35 6.96
C VAL A 28 1.52 -17.28 7.10
N VAL A 29 0.88 -17.22 8.27
CA VAL A 29 -0.22 -16.29 8.58
C VAL A 29 -0.09 -15.72 9.99
N GLY A 30 -0.92 -14.73 10.34
CA GLY A 30 -1.00 -14.17 11.70
C GLY A 30 0.33 -13.57 12.15
N GLU A 31 0.79 -13.95 13.35
CA GLU A 31 1.98 -13.37 13.97
C GLU A 31 3.27 -13.65 13.20
N GLU A 32 3.43 -14.84 12.65
CA GLU A 32 4.60 -15.23 11.87
C GLU A 32 4.70 -14.37 10.59
N TYR A 33 3.57 -14.21 9.89
CA TYR A 33 3.52 -13.33 8.72
C TYR A 33 3.75 -11.86 9.09
N ALA A 34 3.19 -11.41 10.21
CA ALA A 34 3.39 -10.05 10.71
C ALA A 34 4.86 -9.78 11.05
N LYS A 35 5.58 -10.77 11.62
CA LYS A 35 7.01 -10.67 11.88
C LYS A 35 7.80 -10.55 10.59
N LEU A 36 7.58 -11.45 9.62
CA LEU A 36 8.27 -11.44 8.33
C LEU A 36 8.08 -10.11 7.59
N LEU A 37 6.85 -9.64 7.49
CA LEU A 37 6.52 -8.36 6.87
C LEU A 37 7.13 -7.19 7.65
N GLY A 38 7.17 -7.30 8.97
CA GLY A 38 7.78 -6.32 9.86
C GLY A 38 9.29 -6.17 9.62
N ASP A 39 10.02 -7.26 9.52
CA ASP A 39 11.47 -7.25 9.32
C ASP A 39 11.81 -6.59 7.96
N LEU A 40 11.11 -6.97 6.89
CA LEU A 40 11.25 -6.34 5.58
C LEU A 40 10.85 -4.84 5.59
N THR A 41 9.82 -4.48 6.39
CA THR A 41 9.44 -3.08 6.54
C THR A 41 10.51 -2.27 7.26
N ASP A 42 11.16 -2.82 8.27
CA ASP A 42 12.23 -2.13 9.01
C ASP A 42 13.43 -1.84 8.08
N GLU A 43 13.81 -2.78 7.21
CA GLU A 43 14.85 -2.58 6.19
C GLU A 43 14.43 -1.50 5.18
N LEU A 44 13.23 -1.62 4.61
CA LEU A 44 12.69 -0.66 3.64
C LEU A 44 12.54 0.74 4.23
N SER A 45 12.09 0.85 5.48
CA SER A 45 11.96 2.12 6.19
C SER A 45 13.31 2.80 6.36
N THR A 46 14.35 2.03 6.72
CA THR A 46 15.71 2.54 6.84
C THR A 46 16.20 3.09 5.51
N TYR A 47 15.97 2.33 4.43
CA TYR A 47 16.36 2.72 3.08
C TYR A 47 15.60 3.97 2.61
N ALA A 48 14.28 3.99 2.76
CA ALA A 48 13.46 5.12 2.34
C ALA A 48 13.80 6.40 3.10
N VAL A 49 13.93 6.32 4.44
CA VAL A 49 14.28 7.50 5.27
C VAL A 49 15.67 8.02 4.91
N SER A 50 16.67 7.15 4.68
CA SER A 50 18.03 7.57 4.30
C SER A 50 18.11 8.31 2.97
N LYS A 51 17.15 8.12 2.07
CA LYS A 51 17.10 8.75 0.74
C LYS A 51 16.22 10.00 0.68
N ASN A 52 15.62 10.38 1.80
CA ASN A 52 14.74 11.53 1.87
C ASN A 52 15.11 12.42 3.05
N ASP A 53 15.13 13.72 2.82
CA ASP A 53 15.18 14.68 3.92
C ASP A 53 13.80 14.72 4.57
N VAL A 54 13.68 14.09 5.73
CA VAL A 54 12.39 13.92 6.40
C VAL A 54 12.13 15.01 7.43
N GLY A 55 13.19 15.50 8.10
CA GLY A 55 13.04 16.46 9.20
C GLY A 55 12.09 15.95 10.28
N GLU A 56 11.45 16.88 11.00
CA GLU A 56 10.42 16.58 12.00
C GLU A 56 8.98 16.73 11.45
N ASN A 57 8.84 17.18 10.19
CA ASN A 57 7.56 17.53 9.59
C ASN A 57 7.08 16.44 8.62
N ALA A 58 6.78 15.26 9.14
CA ALA A 58 6.32 14.12 8.36
C ALA A 58 4.89 13.68 8.72
N VAL A 59 4.23 13.04 7.74
CA VAL A 59 2.98 12.33 7.94
C VAL A 59 3.06 10.94 7.31
N ILE A 60 2.57 9.93 8.00
CA ILE A 60 2.48 8.55 7.54
C ILE A 60 1.01 8.27 7.20
N ILE A 61 0.77 7.82 5.97
CA ILE A 61 -0.58 7.54 5.45
C ILE A 61 -0.71 6.05 5.12
N PRO A 62 -1.15 5.21 6.08
CA PRO A 62 -1.45 3.81 5.78
C PRO A 62 -2.75 3.68 4.99
N ILE A 63 -2.70 2.95 3.86
CA ILE A 63 -3.91 2.49 3.19
C ILE A 63 -4.43 1.27 3.93
N LEU A 64 -5.58 1.42 4.56
CA LEU A 64 -6.15 0.36 5.39
C LEU A 64 -6.70 -0.79 4.55
N ARG A 65 -6.53 -2.04 5.02
CA ARG A 65 -6.03 -2.51 6.34
C ARG A 65 -4.52 -2.75 6.35
N ALA A 66 -3.99 -3.35 5.28
CA ALA A 66 -2.66 -3.94 5.23
C ALA A 66 -1.52 -2.92 5.45
N GLY A 67 -1.66 -1.67 4.97
CA GLY A 67 -0.68 -0.60 5.16
C GLY A 67 -0.40 -0.26 6.62
N MET A 68 -1.33 -0.57 7.54
CA MET A 68 -1.15 -0.29 8.97
C MET A 68 0.02 -1.05 9.59
N SER A 69 0.29 -2.27 9.15
CA SER A 69 1.42 -3.06 9.65
C SER A 69 2.77 -2.40 9.34
N MET A 70 2.90 -1.84 8.12
CA MET A 70 4.08 -1.08 7.71
C MET A 70 4.18 0.26 8.45
N SER A 71 3.05 0.97 8.58
CA SER A 71 2.98 2.24 9.30
C SER A 71 3.47 2.10 10.75
N ASN A 72 3.04 1.06 11.47
CA ASN A 72 3.46 0.80 12.85
C ASN A 72 4.98 0.56 13.00
N ARG A 73 5.65 0.11 11.95
CA ARG A 73 7.11 -0.03 11.94
C ARG A 73 7.79 1.30 11.60
N LEU A 74 7.25 2.03 10.62
CA LEU A 74 7.79 3.32 10.20
C LEU A 74 7.70 4.39 11.31
N THR A 75 6.65 4.38 12.16
CA THR A 75 6.53 5.30 13.32
C THR A 75 7.67 5.15 14.31
N LYS A 76 8.32 3.98 14.41
CA LYS A 76 9.51 3.82 15.25
C LYS A 76 10.73 4.58 14.72
N ARG A 77 10.78 4.82 13.41
CA ARG A 77 11.82 5.60 12.75
C ARG A 77 11.50 7.09 12.71
N LEU A 78 10.22 7.42 12.66
CA LEU A 78 9.68 8.77 12.58
C LEU A 78 8.71 9.01 13.75
N PRO A 79 9.23 9.06 15.01
CA PRO A 79 8.37 9.11 16.21
C PRO A 79 7.58 10.42 16.36
N LYS A 80 7.95 11.48 15.61
CA LYS A 80 7.25 12.76 15.58
C LYS A 80 6.30 12.92 14.40
N ALA A 81 6.23 11.92 13.51
CA ALA A 81 5.34 11.99 12.36
C ALA A 81 3.87 11.87 12.77
N ASP A 82 3.02 12.68 12.18
CA ASP A 82 1.58 12.48 12.24
C ASP A 82 1.21 11.16 11.54
N VAL A 83 0.11 10.55 11.97
CA VAL A 83 -0.45 9.37 11.27
C VAL A 83 -1.88 9.70 10.86
N ALA A 84 -2.13 9.70 9.54
CA ALA A 84 -3.45 9.97 8.98
C ALA A 84 -3.90 8.79 8.11
N ARG A 85 -4.85 8.01 8.61
CA ARG A 85 -5.30 6.78 7.97
C ARG A 85 -6.26 7.09 6.81
N ILE A 86 -6.23 6.22 5.79
CA ILE A 86 -7.21 6.26 4.70
C ILE A 86 -7.79 4.86 4.48
N SER A 87 -9.12 4.77 4.36
CA SER A 87 -9.83 3.53 4.08
C SER A 87 -10.38 3.52 2.67
N MET A 88 -10.01 2.51 1.91
CA MET A 88 -10.51 2.28 0.56
C MET A 88 -11.56 1.18 0.55
N ARG A 89 -12.57 1.34 -0.30
CA ARG A 89 -13.51 0.29 -0.67
C ARG A 89 -13.63 0.23 -2.18
N ARG A 90 -14.09 -0.90 -2.69
CA ARG A 90 -14.42 -1.03 -4.11
C ARG A 90 -15.92 -0.86 -4.31
N ASN A 91 -16.30 -0.10 -5.31
CA ASN A 91 -17.67 -0.04 -5.76
C ASN A 91 -18.07 -1.41 -6.32
N LEU A 92 -19.17 -1.97 -5.84
CA LEU A 92 -19.59 -3.35 -6.18
C LEU A 92 -19.97 -3.53 -7.66
N HIS A 93 -20.37 -2.44 -8.34
CA HIS A 93 -20.78 -2.48 -9.75
C HIS A 93 -19.62 -2.18 -10.69
N THR A 94 -18.80 -1.19 -10.35
CA THR A 94 -17.71 -0.72 -11.25
C THR A 94 -16.36 -1.32 -10.91
N LEU A 95 -16.22 -1.99 -9.74
CA LEU A 95 -14.99 -2.50 -9.14
C LEU A 95 -13.91 -1.41 -8.92
N LYS A 96 -14.24 -0.14 -9.16
CA LYS A 96 -13.31 0.98 -8.95
C LYS A 96 -13.16 1.28 -7.46
N PRO A 97 -11.93 1.60 -7.00
CA PRO A 97 -11.71 2.02 -5.63
C PRO A 97 -12.32 3.41 -5.38
N PHE A 98 -12.86 3.61 -4.19
CA PHE A 98 -13.27 4.92 -3.68
C PHE A 98 -12.84 5.06 -2.21
N VAL A 99 -12.64 6.30 -1.78
CA VAL A 99 -12.33 6.62 -0.38
C VAL A 99 -13.60 6.50 0.44
N ALA A 100 -13.61 5.60 1.42
CA ALA A 100 -14.72 5.42 2.33
C ALA A 100 -14.66 6.42 3.50
N TRP A 101 -13.46 6.70 3.99
CA TRP A 101 -13.15 7.74 4.99
C TRP A 101 -11.64 7.95 5.06
N ASP A 102 -11.22 9.09 5.62
CA ASP A 102 -9.84 9.46 5.89
C ASP A 102 -9.74 10.39 7.11
N GLU A 103 -8.51 10.72 7.50
CA GLU A 103 -8.19 11.61 8.61
C GLU A 103 -7.39 12.84 8.16
N PHE A 104 -7.49 13.23 6.90
CA PHE A 104 -6.61 14.28 6.33
C PHE A 104 -6.94 15.69 6.81
N GLU A 105 -8.20 15.97 7.19
CA GLU A 105 -8.62 17.27 7.70
C GLU A 105 -7.85 17.72 8.96
N GLN A 106 -7.32 16.77 9.74
CA GLN A 106 -6.57 17.08 10.95
C GLN A 106 -5.09 17.42 10.71
N ILE A 107 -4.59 17.20 9.47
CA ILE A 107 -3.19 17.47 9.12
C ILE A 107 -3.03 18.95 8.83
N LYS A 108 -2.20 19.61 9.63
CA LYS A 108 -1.85 21.02 9.43
C LYS A 108 -0.74 21.17 8.42
N GLU A 109 -0.83 22.18 7.56
CA GLU A 109 0.17 22.54 6.55
C GLU A 109 0.58 21.32 5.67
N PRO A 110 -0.39 20.60 5.07
CA PRO A 110 -0.14 19.37 4.32
C PRO A 110 0.81 19.58 3.13
N GLU A 111 0.87 20.80 2.57
CA GLU A 111 1.75 21.17 1.46
C GLU A 111 3.24 21.15 1.84
N SER A 112 3.56 21.28 3.13
CA SER A 112 4.93 21.26 3.65
C SER A 112 5.36 19.91 4.22
N LYS A 113 4.43 18.99 4.42
CA LYS A 113 4.69 17.67 5.02
C LYS A 113 5.44 16.73 4.07
N ARG A 114 6.47 16.03 4.57
CA ARG A 114 6.99 14.83 3.93
C ARG A 114 6.01 13.67 4.17
N VAL A 115 5.45 13.13 3.10
CA VAL A 115 4.38 12.12 3.17
C VAL A 115 4.93 10.73 2.90
N PHE A 116 4.58 9.75 3.74
CA PHE A 116 4.88 8.34 3.53
C PHE A 116 3.58 7.55 3.39
N ILE A 117 3.23 7.14 2.18
CA ILE A 117 2.11 6.23 1.92
C ILE A 117 2.61 4.79 2.08
N THR A 118 1.91 3.98 2.88
CA THR A 118 2.25 2.57 3.06
C THR A 118 1.13 1.66 2.55
N ASP A 119 1.47 0.76 1.62
CA ASP A 119 0.60 -0.28 1.07
C ASP A 119 1.44 -1.48 0.64
N PRO A 120 1.34 -2.66 1.26
CA PRO A 120 2.23 -3.79 0.98
C PRO A 120 2.19 -4.30 -0.47
N ALA A 121 1.07 -4.20 -1.16
CA ALA A 121 0.87 -4.84 -2.47
C ALA A 121 0.43 -3.84 -3.55
N LEU A 122 1.39 -3.40 -4.37
CA LEU A 122 1.16 -2.50 -5.49
C LEU A 122 0.94 -3.32 -6.77
N ALA A 123 -0.29 -3.78 -7.00
CA ALA A 123 -0.65 -4.49 -8.23
C ALA A 123 -1.02 -3.51 -9.35
N THR A 124 -2.29 -3.12 -9.47
CA THR A 124 -2.77 -2.18 -10.49
C THR A 124 -2.57 -0.70 -10.13
N ALA A 125 -2.05 -0.42 -8.94
CA ALA A 125 -1.93 0.91 -8.34
C ALA A 125 -3.25 1.65 -8.08
N GLY A 126 -4.41 1.01 -8.23
CA GLY A 126 -5.70 1.69 -8.11
C GLY A 126 -5.92 2.39 -6.77
N SER A 127 -5.57 1.76 -5.64
CA SER A 127 -5.69 2.35 -4.30
C SER A 127 -4.72 3.53 -4.12
N ILE A 128 -3.47 3.38 -4.55
CA ILE A 128 -2.45 4.43 -4.44
C ILE A 128 -2.84 5.65 -5.28
N LEU A 129 -3.21 5.46 -6.55
CA LEU A 129 -3.64 6.56 -7.42
C LEU A 129 -4.85 7.29 -6.86
N LYS A 130 -5.81 6.54 -6.30
CA LYS A 130 -6.98 7.16 -5.66
C LYS A 130 -6.62 7.90 -4.37
N THR A 131 -5.63 7.41 -3.61
CA THR A 131 -5.09 8.13 -2.45
C THR A 131 -4.43 9.45 -2.88
N LEU A 132 -3.56 9.41 -3.89
CA LEU A 132 -2.88 10.60 -4.41
C LEU A 132 -3.86 11.66 -4.94
N GLU A 133 -4.84 11.23 -5.75
CA GLU A 133 -5.92 12.11 -6.22
C GLU A 133 -6.68 12.77 -5.05
N HIS A 134 -6.96 11.98 -4.01
CA HIS A 134 -7.71 12.46 -2.85
C HIS A 134 -6.89 13.44 -2.01
N MET A 135 -5.62 13.15 -1.76
CA MET A 135 -4.68 13.98 -1.02
C MET A 135 -4.53 15.39 -1.62
N LYS A 136 -4.56 15.52 -2.96
CA LYS A 136 -4.49 16.83 -3.64
C LYS A 136 -5.60 17.79 -3.21
N LYS A 137 -6.77 17.27 -2.83
CA LYS A 137 -7.90 18.09 -2.34
C LYS A 137 -7.62 18.77 -1.00
N TYR A 138 -6.68 18.21 -0.22
CA TYR A 138 -6.23 18.72 1.07
C TYR A 138 -4.95 19.54 0.98
N GLY A 139 -4.37 19.69 -0.22
CA GLY A 139 -3.18 20.52 -0.46
C GLY A 139 -1.84 19.77 -0.42
N PHE A 140 -1.84 18.44 -0.25
CA PHE A 140 -0.61 17.65 -0.33
C PHE A 140 0.02 17.74 -1.73
N LYS A 141 1.36 17.77 -1.79
CA LYS A 141 2.12 17.89 -3.04
C LYS A 141 2.85 16.60 -3.39
N ASP A 142 2.80 16.20 -4.67
CA ASP A 142 3.41 14.97 -5.19
C ASP A 142 4.92 14.90 -4.93
N GLU A 143 5.64 16.00 -5.04
CA GLU A 143 7.09 16.11 -4.80
C GLU A 143 7.51 15.73 -3.37
N ASN A 144 6.56 15.81 -2.44
CA ASN A 144 6.76 15.44 -1.04
C ASN A 144 6.39 13.99 -0.74
N VAL A 145 5.80 13.26 -1.70
CA VAL A 145 5.26 11.93 -1.45
C VAL A 145 6.30 10.84 -1.70
N VAL A 146 6.42 9.97 -0.73
CA VAL A 146 7.17 8.72 -0.74
C VAL A 146 6.18 7.57 -0.58
N ILE A 147 6.09 6.70 -1.57
CA ILE A 147 5.28 5.49 -1.52
C ILE A 147 6.17 4.33 -1.11
N MET A 148 5.74 3.54 -0.15
CA MET A 148 6.44 2.36 0.32
C MET A 148 5.56 1.12 0.14
N ALA A 149 6.06 0.13 -0.62
CA ALA A 149 5.37 -1.14 -0.79
C ALA A 149 6.34 -2.33 -0.69
N MET A 150 5.83 -3.51 -0.32
CA MET A 150 6.65 -4.71 -0.32
C MET A 150 6.93 -5.15 -1.76
N PHE A 151 5.87 -5.30 -2.54
CA PHE A 151 5.96 -5.76 -3.93
C PHE A 151 5.18 -4.85 -4.85
N GLY A 152 5.77 -4.56 -6.01
CA GLY A 152 5.13 -3.77 -7.05
C GLY A 152 5.23 -4.41 -8.43
N CYS A 153 4.13 -4.39 -9.19
CA CYS A 153 4.13 -4.83 -10.57
C CYS A 153 4.45 -3.65 -11.51
N GLN A 154 5.20 -3.92 -12.56
CA GLN A 154 5.63 -2.91 -13.53
C GLN A 154 4.47 -2.06 -14.05
N SER A 155 3.36 -2.67 -14.45
CA SER A 155 2.20 -1.95 -15.00
C SER A 155 1.56 -0.97 -14.02
N GLY A 156 1.51 -1.31 -12.72
CA GLY A 156 1.03 -0.40 -11.68
C GLY A 156 2.01 0.76 -11.43
N ILE A 157 3.31 0.46 -11.42
CA ILE A 157 4.38 1.44 -11.25
C ILE A 157 4.38 2.46 -12.39
N GLU A 158 4.29 1.99 -13.64
CA GLU A 158 4.20 2.85 -14.83
C GLU A 158 3.00 3.79 -14.78
N ARG A 159 1.85 3.30 -14.29
CA ARG A 159 0.66 4.14 -14.11
C ARG A 159 0.88 5.23 -13.08
N ILE A 160 1.54 4.92 -11.95
CA ILE A 160 1.87 5.93 -10.94
C ILE A 160 2.74 7.02 -11.55
N PHE A 161 3.84 6.68 -12.18
CA PHE A 161 4.76 7.68 -12.72
C PHE A 161 4.22 8.43 -13.94
N LYS A 162 3.27 7.85 -14.67
CA LYS A 162 2.54 8.55 -15.75
C LYS A 162 1.66 9.67 -15.21
N GLU A 163 0.98 9.45 -14.09
CA GLU A 163 0.01 10.40 -13.53
C GLU A 163 0.66 11.31 -12.46
N HIS A 164 1.70 10.82 -11.78
CA HIS A 164 2.38 11.45 -10.66
C HIS A 164 3.92 11.27 -10.77
N PRO A 165 4.60 11.91 -11.73
CA PRO A 165 6.02 11.67 -12.03
C PRO A 165 6.98 12.11 -10.91
N GLU A 166 6.54 12.98 -10.00
CA GLU A 166 7.36 13.55 -8.93
C GLU A 166 7.41 12.71 -7.67
N VAL A 167 6.45 11.77 -7.49
CA VAL A 167 6.45 10.89 -6.32
C VAL A 167 7.65 9.97 -6.34
N LYS A 168 8.13 9.57 -5.15
CA LYS A 168 9.16 8.54 -5.01
C LYS A 168 8.52 7.23 -4.60
N LEU A 169 8.97 6.13 -5.20
CA LEU A 169 8.46 4.79 -4.92
C LEU A 169 9.58 3.87 -4.44
N PHE A 170 9.41 3.36 -3.25
CA PHE A 170 10.31 2.40 -2.61
C PHE A 170 9.64 1.04 -2.52
N LEU A 171 10.30 0.01 -3.08
CA LEU A 171 9.84 -1.37 -3.07
C LEU A 171 10.87 -2.26 -2.39
N VAL A 172 10.40 -3.29 -1.69
CA VAL A 172 11.27 -4.39 -1.29
C VAL A 172 11.72 -5.14 -2.54
N HIS A 173 10.78 -5.52 -3.41
CA HIS A 173 11.09 -6.28 -4.61
C HIS A 173 10.06 -6.06 -5.74
N MET A 174 10.46 -6.31 -6.98
CA MET A 174 9.57 -6.27 -8.14
C MET A 174 8.80 -7.59 -8.28
N ALA A 175 7.48 -7.50 -8.41
CA ALA A 175 6.64 -8.66 -8.72
C ALA A 175 6.77 -9.08 -10.19
N ASP A 176 6.59 -10.37 -10.49
CA ASP A 176 6.71 -10.92 -11.85
C ASP A 176 5.55 -10.47 -12.76
N GLY A 177 4.39 -10.16 -12.18
CA GLY A 177 3.21 -9.74 -12.92
C GLY A 177 1.97 -9.58 -12.06
N ILE A 178 0.81 -9.54 -12.72
CA ILE A 178 -0.52 -9.50 -12.12
C ILE A 178 -1.35 -10.65 -12.68
N ARG A 179 -2.09 -11.36 -11.81
CA ARG A 179 -3.09 -12.37 -12.18
C ARG A 179 -4.35 -11.69 -12.72
N GLU A 180 -5.21 -12.46 -13.38
CA GLU A 180 -6.51 -11.99 -13.89
C GLU A 180 -7.43 -11.44 -12.81
N ASP A 181 -7.34 -11.97 -11.58
CA ASP A 181 -8.09 -11.51 -10.41
C ASP A 181 -7.48 -10.27 -9.72
N GLY A 182 -6.38 -9.73 -10.26
CA GLY A 182 -5.74 -8.51 -9.81
C GLY A 182 -4.70 -8.69 -8.70
N TYR A 183 -4.38 -9.92 -8.28
CA TYR A 183 -3.30 -10.20 -7.33
C TYR A 183 -1.94 -10.26 -8.02
N LEU A 184 -0.88 -10.02 -7.24
CA LEU A 184 0.50 -10.09 -7.71
C LEU A 184 0.93 -11.54 -8.02
N LEU A 185 1.96 -11.67 -8.87
CA LEU A 185 2.70 -12.91 -9.11
C LEU A 185 4.15 -12.75 -8.61
N PRO A 186 4.71 -13.76 -7.89
CA PRO A 186 4.03 -14.95 -7.36
C PRO A 186 2.84 -14.59 -6.46
N TYR A 187 1.84 -15.46 -6.40
CA TYR A 187 0.63 -15.20 -5.60
C TYR A 187 0.97 -15.23 -4.10
N ASN A 188 0.67 -14.15 -3.42
CA ASN A 188 0.95 -13.97 -1.99
C ASN A 188 -0.31 -13.89 -1.11
N GLY A 189 -1.49 -14.15 -1.67
CA GLY A 189 -2.76 -13.99 -0.96
C GLY A 189 -3.13 -12.53 -0.70
N ASP A 190 -4.20 -12.32 0.06
CA ASP A 190 -4.56 -11.00 0.60
C ASP A 190 -3.74 -10.71 1.85
N THR A 191 -2.87 -9.70 1.79
CA THR A 191 -2.00 -9.33 2.91
C THR A 191 -2.79 -8.93 4.15
N GLY A 192 -3.92 -8.23 3.97
CA GLY A 192 -4.78 -7.83 5.08
C GLY A 192 -5.42 -9.02 5.78
N ASP A 193 -5.87 -10.01 5.01
CA ASP A 193 -6.46 -11.24 5.55
C ASP A 193 -5.41 -12.14 6.22
N ARG A 194 -4.21 -12.21 5.65
CA ARG A 194 -3.08 -12.95 6.27
C ARG A 194 -2.64 -12.36 7.60
N LEU A 195 -2.72 -11.02 7.76
CA LEU A 195 -2.36 -10.31 9.00
C LEU A 195 -3.44 -10.34 10.06
N TYR A 196 -4.70 -10.12 9.65
CA TYR A 196 -5.79 -9.77 10.55
C TYR A 196 -6.96 -10.75 10.51
N GLY A 197 -6.85 -11.82 9.74
CA GLY A 197 -7.93 -12.74 9.45
C GLY A 197 -8.97 -12.17 8.47
N VAL A 198 -9.78 -13.07 7.93
CA VAL A 198 -10.85 -12.71 6.98
C VAL A 198 -11.98 -12.01 7.73
N ARG A 199 -12.44 -10.86 7.25
CA ARG A 199 -13.63 -10.21 7.80
C ARG A 199 -14.88 -11.00 7.41
N GLU A 200 -15.62 -11.49 8.37
CA GLU A 200 -16.89 -12.19 8.12
C GLU A 200 -17.85 -11.38 7.22
N ASN A 201 -17.86 -10.05 7.39
CA ASN A 201 -18.68 -9.15 6.56
C ASN A 201 -18.21 -9.04 5.10
N GLU A 202 -16.93 -9.23 4.80
CA GLU A 202 -16.41 -9.22 3.42
C GLU A 202 -16.63 -10.56 2.73
N SER A 203 -16.54 -11.67 3.46
CA SER A 203 -16.95 -13.00 2.96
C SER A 203 -18.45 -13.05 2.64
N TRP A 204 -19.27 -12.30 3.39
CA TRP A 204 -20.70 -12.12 3.10
C TRP A 204 -20.95 -11.31 1.82
N ILE A 205 -20.14 -10.28 1.57
CA ILE A 205 -20.25 -9.46 0.35
C ILE A 205 -19.90 -10.29 -0.89
N VAL A 206 -18.87 -11.11 -0.82
CA VAL A 206 -18.50 -12.03 -1.91
C VAL A 206 -19.57 -13.12 -2.11
N LYS A 207 -20.12 -13.69 -1.03
CA LYS A 207 -21.22 -14.65 -1.10
C LYS A 207 -22.53 -14.03 -1.57
N LEU A 208 -22.81 -12.77 -1.21
CA LEU A 208 -24.02 -12.05 -1.64
C LEU A 208 -23.94 -11.61 -3.10
N SER A 209 -22.76 -11.31 -3.64
CA SER A 209 -22.59 -11.05 -5.08
C SER A 209 -22.81 -12.32 -5.91
N ALA A 210 -22.52 -13.50 -5.35
CA ALA A 210 -22.76 -14.78 -6.00
C ALA A 210 -24.20 -15.32 -5.81
N THR A 211 -24.96 -14.86 -4.79
CA THR A 211 -26.26 -15.44 -4.43
C THR A 211 -27.43 -14.46 -4.21
N GLY A 212 -27.30 -13.20 -4.62
CA GLY A 212 -28.42 -12.27 -4.62
C GLY A 212 -28.44 -11.23 -3.50
N TYR A 213 -27.71 -10.17 -3.70
CA TYR A 213 -27.78 -8.91 -2.95
C TYR A 213 -29.20 -8.28 -2.86
N GLN A 214 -30.12 -8.74 -3.69
CA GLN A 214 -31.49 -8.20 -3.75
C GLN A 214 -32.36 -8.48 -2.51
N ARG A 215 -32.00 -9.40 -1.63
CA ARG A 215 -32.86 -9.76 -0.47
C ARG A 215 -32.71 -8.88 0.78
N ARG A 216 -31.71 -7.99 0.85
CA ARG A 216 -31.46 -7.18 2.05
C ARG A 216 -31.96 -5.73 1.98
N LEU A 217 -32.41 -5.26 0.82
CA LEU A 217 -33.04 -3.93 0.66
C LEU A 217 -34.56 -3.94 0.85
N GLN A 218 -35.15 -5.10 1.20
CA GLN A 218 -36.61 -5.24 1.40
C GLN A 218 -36.99 -5.62 2.84
N ARG A 219 -36.13 -5.31 3.82
CA ARG A 219 -36.53 -5.39 5.24
C ARG A 219 -36.17 -4.13 5.99
#